data_f17b18e54dfbb5fabded770886c0934b
#
_entry.id   f17b18e54dfbb5fabded770886c0934b
#
_cell.length_a   1.000
_cell.length_b   1.000
_cell.length_c   1.000
_cell.angle_alpha   90.00
_cell.angle_beta   90.00
_cell.angle_gamma   90.00
#
_symmetry.space_group_name_H-M   'P 1'
#
loop_
_entity.id
_entity.type
_entity.pdbx_description
1 polymer ?
#
loop_
_entity_poly.entity_id
_entity_poly.type
_entity_poly.pdbx_seq_one_letter_code
_entity_poly.pdbx_strand_id
1 'polypeptide(L)'
;MWCKNQVGSGNMDLRRDALQILKETSRTFYIPISILPPGLQEAVASAYLCMRAIDEIEDHPELDNATKAKLLRAISLTLQAGVDGFALDAFSAGFSGYENTLAEVTVGIREWSLLAPETIAPRIWDATAAMADRMAYWAETNWKIYTESDLDRYTFGVAGAVGLLLSDLWTWYDGTQTNRTQAIGFGRGLQAVNILRNHTEDLRRGVDFFPEGWSAADMQEYARRNLALAEAYTNSLPTGPALDFCQIPFTLAYGTLDALANGKEKLSRSDVFALIKQLIDVNVKAS
;
A
#
# COMPACT_ATOMS: atom_id res chain seq x y z
N MET A 1 -18.38 -4.41 38.76
CA MET A 1 -19.43 -4.44 37.74
C MET A 1 -19.58 -3.04 37.15
N TRP A 2 -18.56 -2.56 36.40
CA TRP A 2 -18.56 -1.27 35.67
C TRP A 2 -17.28 -1.23 34.86
N CYS A 3 -17.32 -1.57 33.59
CA CYS A 3 -16.37 -1.26 32.51
C CYS A 3 -16.63 -2.16 31.28
N LYS A 4 -17.82 -2.09 30.69
CA LYS A 4 -18.10 -2.83 29.44
C LYS A 4 -18.74 -2.00 28.31
N ASN A 5 -19.00 -0.69 28.49
CA ASN A 5 -19.78 0.08 27.51
C ASN A 5 -19.06 1.27 26.84
N GLN A 6 -17.77 1.49 27.05
CA GLN A 6 -17.06 2.60 26.36
C GLN A 6 -16.14 2.14 25.20
N VAL A 7 -15.81 0.86 25.12
CA VAL A 7 -14.94 0.34 24.06
C VAL A 7 -15.64 0.23 22.70
N GLY A 8 -16.97 0.12 22.69
CA GLY A 8 -17.71 -0.12 21.44
C GLY A 8 -17.97 1.13 20.57
N SER A 9 -18.12 2.33 21.16
CA SER A 9 -18.42 3.54 20.38
C SER A 9 -17.18 4.16 19.76
N GLY A 10 -16.06 4.20 20.47
CA GLY A 10 -14.80 4.75 19.95
C GLY A 10 -14.24 3.96 18.77
N ASN A 11 -14.38 2.63 18.79
CA ASN A 11 -13.89 1.79 17.70
C ASN A 11 -14.78 1.86 16.44
N MET A 12 -16.10 2.07 16.59
CA MET A 12 -16.99 2.30 15.44
C MET A 12 -16.75 3.66 14.77
N ASP A 13 -16.43 4.69 15.54
CA ASP A 13 -16.10 6.01 14.99
C ASP A 13 -14.77 5.94 14.24
N LEU A 14 -13.74 5.35 14.83
CA LEU A 14 -12.43 5.18 14.18
C LEU A 14 -12.52 4.39 12.87
N ARG A 15 -13.30 3.31 12.83
CA ARG A 15 -13.53 2.54 11.61
C ARG A 15 -14.22 3.36 10.52
N ARG A 16 -15.23 4.14 10.87
CA ARG A 16 -15.95 5.02 9.92
C ARG A 16 -15.00 6.07 9.35
N ASP A 17 -14.21 6.70 10.20
CA ASP A 17 -13.25 7.74 9.80
C ASP A 17 -12.15 7.15 8.93
N ALA A 18 -11.63 5.97 9.25
CA ALA A 18 -10.68 5.24 8.44
C ALA A 18 -11.23 4.93 7.03
N LEU A 19 -12.47 4.46 6.90
CA LEU A 19 -13.09 4.19 5.61
C LEU A 19 -13.34 5.48 4.79
N GLN A 20 -13.59 6.60 5.46
CA GLN A 20 -13.73 7.90 4.81
C GLN A 20 -12.37 8.35 4.23
N ILE A 21 -11.32 8.38 5.04
CA ILE A 21 -9.96 8.74 4.59
C ILE A 21 -9.48 7.79 3.50
N LEU A 22 -9.74 6.48 3.64
CA LEU A 22 -9.41 5.50 2.61
C LEU A 22 -10.08 5.81 1.26
N LYS A 23 -11.36 6.22 1.27
CA LYS A 23 -12.10 6.61 0.06
C LYS A 23 -11.54 7.86 -0.59
N GLU A 24 -11.03 8.80 0.20
CA GLU A 24 -10.43 10.05 -0.26
C GLU A 24 -9.02 9.84 -0.82
N THR A 25 -8.22 8.99 -0.18
CA THR A 25 -6.82 8.74 -0.55
C THR A 25 -6.64 7.65 -1.60
N SER A 26 -7.58 6.69 -1.71
CA SER A 26 -7.45 5.60 -2.68
C SER A 26 -8.77 5.11 -3.26
N ARG A 27 -9.01 5.44 -4.50
CA ARG A 27 -10.14 4.89 -5.25
C ARG A 27 -9.95 3.41 -5.59
N THR A 28 -8.71 2.98 -5.83
CA THR A 28 -8.39 1.61 -6.23
C THR A 28 -8.55 0.63 -5.08
N PHE A 29 -8.02 0.98 -3.89
CA PHE A 29 -8.02 0.08 -2.73
C PHE A 29 -9.23 0.24 -1.83
N TYR A 30 -9.98 1.34 -1.91
CA TYR A 30 -11.23 1.50 -1.16
C TYR A 30 -12.21 0.35 -1.41
N ILE A 31 -12.44 -0.01 -2.68
CA ILE A 31 -13.39 -1.05 -3.04
C ILE A 31 -13.01 -2.41 -2.43
N PRO A 32 -11.83 -2.98 -2.71
CA PRO A 32 -11.46 -4.28 -2.16
C PRO A 32 -11.35 -4.30 -0.63
N ILE A 33 -10.97 -3.20 0.02
CA ILE A 33 -10.94 -3.13 1.49
C ILE A 33 -12.36 -3.04 2.06
N SER A 34 -13.25 -2.28 1.44
CA SER A 34 -14.61 -2.08 1.96
C SER A 34 -15.47 -3.34 1.97
N ILE A 35 -15.17 -4.33 1.16
CA ILE A 35 -15.89 -5.61 1.09
C ILE A 35 -15.32 -6.70 2.01
N LEU A 36 -14.16 -6.45 2.65
CA LEU A 36 -13.57 -7.42 3.57
C LEU A 36 -14.43 -7.60 4.82
N PRO A 37 -14.45 -8.82 5.38
CA PRO A 37 -15.17 -9.10 6.61
C PRO A 37 -14.57 -8.35 7.82
N PRO A 38 -15.38 -8.11 8.88
CA PRO A 38 -14.91 -7.49 10.11
C PRO A 38 -13.67 -8.19 10.69
N GLY A 39 -12.76 -7.42 11.29
CA GLY A 39 -11.46 -7.87 11.77
C GLY A 39 -10.41 -7.80 10.66
N LEU A 40 -10.63 -8.46 9.54
CA LEU A 40 -9.73 -8.38 8.39
C LEU A 40 -9.79 -7.00 7.73
N GLN A 41 -10.98 -6.41 7.64
CA GLN A 41 -11.14 -5.06 7.10
C GLN A 41 -10.34 -4.04 7.91
N GLU A 42 -10.43 -4.08 9.24
CA GLU A 42 -9.68 -3.19 10.12
C GLU A 42 -8.17 -3.41 10.01
N ALA A 43 -7.71 -4.67 9.91
CA ALA A 43 -6.30 -4.99 9.75
C ALA A 43 -5.73 -4.45 8.42
N VAL A 44 -6.44 -4.69 7.31
CA VAL A 44 -6.00 -4.24 5.98
C VAL A 44 -6.14 -2.72 5.84
N ALA A 45 -7.21 -2.11 6.38
CA ALA A 45 -7.37 -0.66 6.39
C ALA A 45 -6.28 0.04 7.21
N SER A 46 -5.95 -0.49 8.40
CA SER A 46 -4.82 -0.01 9.21
C SER A 46 -3.50 -0.07 8.44
N ALA A 47 -3.17 -1.23 7.87
CA ALA A 47 -1.97 -1.41 7.07
C ALA A 47 -1.90 -0.40 5.91
N TYR A 48 -2.99 -0.27 5.15
CA TYR A 48 -3.06 0.65 4.03
C TYR A 48 -2.87 2.11 4.46
N LEU A 49 -3.61 2.57 5.48
CA LEU A 49 -3.58 3.96 5.91
C LEU A 49 -2.24 4.35 6.56
N CYS A 50 -1.62 3.44 7.34
CA CYS A 50 -0.28 3.65 7.87
C CYS A 50 0.76 3.76 6.74
N MET A 51 0.69 2.89 5.74
CA MET A 51 1.58 2.94 4.58
C MET A 51 1.31 4.15 3.69
N ARG A 52 0.05 4.55 3.52
CA ARG A 52 -0.29 5.79 2.81
C ARG A 52 0.21 7.04 3.54
N ALA A 53 0.19 7.03 4.86
CA ALA A 53 0.70 8.13 5.67
C ALA A 53 2.19 8.39 5.45
N ILE A 54 3.01 7.34 5.32
CA ILE A 54 4.45 7.46 5.02
C ILE A 54 4.71 7.78 3.54
N ASP A 55 3.89 7.29 2.63
CA ASP A 55 3.95 7.56 1.20
C ASP A 55 3.71 9.07 0.90
N GLU A 56 2.78 9.71 1.61
CA GLU A 56 2.55 11.17 1.52
C GLU A 56 3.77 11.99 1.96
N ILE A 57 4.60 11.49 2.86
CA ILE A 57 5.87 12.15 3.23
C ILE A 57 6.89 11.95 2.10
N GLU A 58 7.02 10.72 1.57
CA GLU A 58 7.94 10.42 0.47
C GLU A 58 7.64 11.29 -0.76
N ASP A 59 6.37 11.41 -1.10
CA ASP A 59 5.91 12.16 -2.28
C ASP A 59 5.75 13.67 -2.05
N HIS A 60 5.92 14.18 -0.82
CA HIS A 60 5.62 15.56 -0.48
C HIS A 60 6.41 16.57 -1.34
N PRO A 61 5.75 17.52 -2.03
CA PRO A 61 6.43 18.38 -3.01
C PRO A 61 7.32 19.46 -2.38
N GLU A 62 7.05 19.87 -1.14
CA GLU A 62 7.73 21.01 -0.48
C GLU A 62 8.77 20.59 0.54
N LEU A 63 8.79 19.31 0.98
CA LEU A 63 9.78 18.82 1.92
C LEU A 63 11.07 18.44 1.19
N ASP A 64 12.21 18.90 1.71
CA ASP A 64 13.50 18.41 1.25
C ASP A 64 13.76 16.96 1.67
N ASN A 65 14.68 16.30 0.97
CA ASN A 65 14.94 14.87 1.17
C ASN A 65 15.47 14.54 2.58
N ALA A 66 16.21 15.44 3.20
CA ALA A 66 16.70 15.24 4.57
C ALA A 66 15.54 15.29 5.57
N THR A 67 14.61 16.22 5.39
CA THR A 67 13.38 16.32 6.20
C THR A 67 12.50 15.09 5.99
N LYS A 68 12.28 14.65 4.74
CA LYS A 68 11.55 13.40 4.44
C LYS A 68 12.14 12.22 5.18
N ALA A 69 13.45 12.01 5.05
CA ALA A 69 14.15 10.90 5.71
C ALA A 69 14.04 10.99 7.23
N LYS A 70 14.17 12.20 7.81
CA LYS A 70 14.03 12.41 9.26
C LYS A 70 12.63 12.03 9.75
N LEU A 71 11.56 12.48 9.08
CA LEU A 71 10.18 12.18 9.46
C LEU A 71 9.88 10.69 9.33
N LEU A 72 10.29 10.05 8.23
CA LEU A 72 10.11 8.63 7.99
C LEU A 72 10.84 7.77 9.05
N ARG A 73 12.06 8.14 9.43
CA ARG A 73 12.79 7.43 10.51
C ARG A 73 12.15 7.63 11.87
N ALA A 74 11.61 8.82 12.15
CA ALA A 74 10.88 9.08 13.39
C ALA A 74 9.63 8.19 13.50
N ILE A 75 8.88 8.04 12.40
CA ILE A 75 7.74 7.11 12.32
C ILE A 75 8.20 5.67 12.54
N SER A 76 9.26 5.24 11.85
CA SER A 76 9.80 3.90 12.02
C SER A 76 10.15 3.59 13.47
N LEU A 77 10.90 4.46 14.15
CA LEU A 77 11.27 4.29 15.55
C LEU A 77 10.06 4.27 16.49
N THR A 78 9.07 5.12 16.23
CA THR A 78 7.84 5.15 17.03
C THR A 78 7.07 3.84 16.92
N LEU A 79 6.90 3.31 15.69
CA LEU A 79 6.22 2.03 15.47
C LEU A 79 6.97 0.84 16.07
N GLN A 80 8.31 0.84 16.01
CA GLN A 80 9.13 -0.20 16.62
C GLN A 80 9.03 -0.22 18.16
N ALA A 81 8.87 0.96 18.78
CA ALA A 81 8.71 1.09 20.22
C ALA A 81 7.28 0.80 20.72
N GLY A 82 6.32 0.72 19.82
CA GLY A 82 4.88 0.79 20.06
C GLY A 82 4.20 -0.42 20.68
N VAL A 83 4.94 -1.35 21.29
CA VAL A 83 4.36 -2.57 21.91
C VAL A 83 3.38 -2.25 23.05
N ASP A 84 3.49 -1.07 23.69
CA ASP A 84 2.70 -0.71 24.88
C ASP A 84 1.70 0.45 24.66
N GLY A 85 1.46 0.89 23.41
CA GLY A 85 0.51 1.99 23.10
C GLY A 85 1.01 3.38 23.47
N PHE A 86 1.87 3.53 24.48
CA PHE A 86 2.42 4.83 24.92
C PHE A 86 3.38 5.44 23.88
N ALA A 87 4.15 4.61 23.19
CA ALA A 87 5.09 5.07 22.18
C ALA A 87 4.37 5.69 20.96
N LEU A 88 3.13 5.29 20.69
CA LEU A 88 2.37 5.85 19.57
C LEU A 88 2.04 7.33 19.76
N ASP A 89 2.04 7.87 20.99
CA ASP A 89 1.88 9.29 21.26
C ASP A 89 3.12 10.11 20.83
N ALA A 90 4.26 9.44 20.59
CA ALA A 90 5.47 10.08 20.08
C ALA A 90 5.33 10.56 18.61
N PHE A 91 4.32 10.11 17.86
CA PHE A 91 4.06 10.64 16.51
C PHE A 91 3.85 12.16 16.53
N SER A 92 3.03 12.68 17.46
CA SER A 92 2.78 14.11 17.57
C SER A 92 4.08 14.90 17.82
N ALA A 93 4.98 14.37 18.64
CA ALA A 93 6.30 14.97 18.86
C ALA A 93 7.19 14.92 17.59
N GLY A 94 7.13 13.83 16.84
CA GLY A 94 7.88 13.65 15.59
C GLY A 94 7.43 14.63 14.48
N PHE A 95 6.18 15.04 14.49
CA PHE A 95 5.59 15.97 13.50
C PHE A 95 5.66 17.43 13.91
N SER A 96 6.23 17.73 15.09
CA SER A 96 6.29 19.11 15.60
C SER A 96 6.90 20.08 14.60
N GLY A 97 6.13 21.11 14.25
CA GLY A 97 6.47 22.12 13.23
C GLY A 97 6.09 21.76 11.80
N TYR A 98 5.52 20.59 11.55
CA TYR A 98 5.08 20.14 10.23
C TYR A 98 3.58 19.83 10.16
N GLU A 99 2.83 19.98 11.25
CA GLU A 99 1.43 19.55 11.38
C GLU A 99 0.50 20.19 10.34
N ASN A 100 0.79 21.43 9.95
CA ASN A 100 0.01 22.16 8.94
C ASN A 100 0.48 21.90 7.49
N THR A 101 1.60 21.19 7.33
CA THR A 101 2.19 20.90 6.04
C THR A 101 1.86 19.47 5.60
N LEU A 102 1.79 18.54 6.58
CA LEU A 102 1.54 17.13 6.32
C LEU A 102 0.07 16.85 6.00
N ALA A 103 -0.16 15.85 5.16
CA ALA A 103 -1.50 15.40 4.82
C ALA A 103 -2.25 14.86 6.04
N GLU A 104 -3.58 14.97 6.06
CA GLU A 104 -4.43 14.49 7.15
C GLU A 104 -4.19 13.00 7.46
N VAL A 105 -4.03 12.16 6.43
CA VAL A 105 -3.72 10.74 6.60
C VAL A 105 -2.39 10.53 7.32
N THR A 106 -1.41 11.41 7.10
CA THR A 106 -0.10 11.33 7.77
C THR A 106 -0.20 11.73 9.24
N VAL A 107 -0.89 12.82 9.53
CA VAL A 107 -1.11 13.29 10.92
C VAL A 107 -1.90 12.26 11.72
N GLY A 108 -2.84 11.57 11.10
CA GLY A 108 -3.68 10.53 11.70
C GLY A 108 -3.03 9.15 11.85
N ILE A 109 -1.72 8.99 11.59
CA ILE A 109 -1.06 7.66 11.60
C ILE A 109 -1.18 6.91 12.94
N ARG A 110 -1.28 7.65 14.06
CA ARG A 110 -1.54 7.08 15.37
C ARG A 110 -2.88 6.33 15.40
N GLU A 111 -3.92 6.99 14.97
CA GLU A 111 -5.29 6.46 14.92
C GLU A 111 -5.35 5.24 14.00
N TRP A 112 -4.71 5.32 12.84
CA TRP A 112 -4.64 4.20 11.90
C TRP A 112 -3.88 3.01 12.47
N SER A 113 -2.81 3.24 13.23
CA SER A 113 -2.05 2.18 13.91
C SER A 113 -2.87 1.45 14.97
N LEU A 114 -3.80 2.16 15.63
CA LEU A 114 -4.70 1.60 16.66
C LEU A 114 -5.95 0.93 16.08
N LEU A 115 -6.23 1.09 14.79
CA LEU A 115 -7.36 0.45 14.13
C LEU A 115 -7.17 -1.07 14.00
N ALA A 116 -5.91 -1.52 13.90
CA ALA A 116 -5.60 -2.93 13.74
C ALA A 116 -6.01 -3.75 14.97
N PRO A 117 -6.58 -4.96 14.80
CA PRO A 117 -6.78 -5.88 15.91
C PRO A 117 -5.46 -6.16 16.66
N GLU A 118 -5.50 -6.17 17.99
CA GLU A 118 -4.32 -6.31 18.86
C GLU A 118 -3.42 -7.50 18.49
N THR A 119 -4.02 -8.60 18.08
CA THR A 119 -3.29 -9.85 17.76
C THR A 119 -2.45 -9.76 16.47
N ILE A 120 -2.69 -8.77 15.60
CA ILE A 120 -1.97 -8.60 14.35
C ILE A 120 -1.31 -7.21 14.24
N ALA A 121 -1.68 -6.26 15.08
CA ALA A 121 -1.16 -4.90 15.08
C ALA A 121 0.37 -4.84 15.08
N PRO A 122 1.12 -5.60 15.91
CA PRO A 122 2.59 -5.58 15.89
C PRO A 122 3.18 -5.95 14.54
N ARG A 123 2.55 -6.87 13.79
CA ARG A 123 3.01 -7.26 12.46
C ARG A 123 2.82 -6.14 11.43
N ILE A 124 1.73 -5.39 11.54
CA ILE A 124 1.45 -4.22 10.68
C ILE A 124 2.45 -3.09 11.00
N TRP A 125 2.69 -2.82 12.28
CA TRP A 125 3.65 -1.80 12.72
C TRP A 125 5.06 -2.09 12.26
N ASP A 126 5.53 -3.34 12.42
CA ASP A 126 6.85 -3.78 11.94
C ASP A 126 6.99 -3.61 10.42
N ALA A 127 5.97 -4.02 9.66
CA ALA A 127 5.98 -3.88 8.21
C ALA A 127 6.00 -2.40 7.77
N THR A 128 5.23 -1.54 8.44
CA THR A 128 5.21 -0.09 8.16
C THR A 128 6.52 0.57 8.56
N ALA A 129 7.09 0.22 9.72
CA ALA A 129 8.37 0.72 10.16
C ALA A 129 9.49 0.38 9.17
N ALA A 130 9.55 -0.87 8.73
CA ALA A 130 10.51 -1.32 7.74
C ALA A 130 10.33 -0.64 6.37
N MET A 131 9.09 -0.33 5.97
CA MET A 131 8.81 0.43 4.75
C MET A 131 9.27 1.89 4.90
N ALA A 132 8.98 2.53 6.03
CA ALA A 132 9.41 3.90 6.32
C ALA A 132 10.94 4.05 6.28
N ASP A 133 11.70 3.11 6.88
CA ASP A 133 13.16 3.11 6.83
C ASP A 133 13.71 2.97 5.39
N ARG A 134 13.09 2.14 4.56
CA ARG A 134 13.46 1.99 3.15
C ARG A 134 13.17 3.26 2.35
N MET A 135 12.00 3.87 2.55
CA MET A 135 11.65 5.16 1.93
C MET A 135 12.62 6.27 2.37
N ALA A 136 13.02 6.31 3.65
CA ALA A 136 14.03 7.25 4.14
C ALA A 136 15.38 7.08 3.43
N TYR A 137 15.83 5.84 3.23
CA TYR A 137 17.05 5.54 2.46
C TYR A 137 16.95 6.05 1.01
N TRP A 138 15.81 5.81 0.33
CA TRP A 138 15.64 6.26 -1.03
C TRP A 138 15.56 7.79 -1.14
N ALA A 139 14.93 8.47 -0.18
CA ALA A 139 14.94 9.93 -0.11
C ALA A 139 16.37 10.47 0.05
N GLU A 140 17.20 9.91 0.95
CA GLU A 140 18.59 10.30 1.14
C GLU A 140 19.45 10.07 -0.11
N THR A 141 19.14 9.06 -0.92
CA THR A 141 19.87 8.73 -2.16
C THR A 141 19.25 9.37 -3.40
N ASN A 142 18.26 10.26 -3.24
CA ASN A 142 17.55 10.95 -4.34
C ASN A 142 16.93 9.97 -5.34
N TRP A 143 16.41 8.83 -4.88
CA TRP A 143 15.79 7.77 -5.70
C TRP A 143 16.61 7.37 -6.93
N LYS A 144 17.94 7.26 -6.78
CA LYS A 144 18.82 6.88 -7.89
C LYS A 144 18.70 5.40 -8.19
N ILE A 145 18.09 5.08 -9.32
CA ILE A 145 17.92 3.73 -9.85
C ILE A 145 18.86 3.56 -11.05
N TYR A 146 19.95 2.81 -10.88
CA TYR A 146 20.92 2.58 -11.95
C TYR A 146 20.70 1.25 -12.66
N THR A 147 20.27 0.24 -11.93
CA THR A 147 20.15 -1.14 -12.40
C THR A 147 18.78 -1.73 -12.11
N GLU A 148 18.46 -2.85 -12.78
CA GLU A 148 17.28 -3.65 -12.44
C GLU A 148 17.29 -4.09 -10.96
N SER A 149 18.47 -4.39 -10.40
CA SER A 149 18.60 -4.75 -8.99
C SER A 149 18.22 -3.59 -8.06
N ASP A 150 18.51 -2.34 -8.44
CA ASP A 150 18.06 -1.17 -7.68
C ASP A 150 16.55 -1.00 -7.76
N LEU A 151 15.97 -1.17 -8.96
CA LEU A 151 14.52 -1.17 -9.15
C LEU A 151 13.85 -2.28 -8.34
N ASP A 152 14.44 -3.48 -8.30
CA ASP A 152 13.98 -4.60 -7.48
C ASP A 152 13.99 -4.26 -5.99
N ARG A 153 15.04 -3.60 -5.50
CA ARG A 153 15.12 -3.16 -4.09
C ARG A 153 14.08 -2.08 -3.77
N TYR A 154 13.92 -1.11 -4.67
CA TYR A 154 12.92 -0.06 -4.52
C TYR A 154 11.50 -0.65 -4.50
N THR A 155 11.11 -1.35 -5.55
CA THR A 155 9.77 -1.93 -5.69
C THR A 155 9.45 -2.96 -4.62
N PHE A 156 10.46 -3.73 -4.15
CA PHE A 156 10.29 -4.56 -2.96
C PHE A 156 10.02 -3.72 -1.71
N GLY A 157 10.78 -2.64 -1.51
CA GLY A 157 10.69 -1.77 -0.34
C GLY A 157 9.31 -1.15 -0.16
N VAL A 158 8.73 -0.64 -1.24
CA VAL A 158 7.48 0.13 -1.21
C VAL A 158 6.22 -0.68 -1.56
N ALA A 159 6.36 -1.88 -2.15
CA ALA A 159 5.19 -2.66 -2.58
C ALA A 159 5.35 -4.19 -2.44
N GLY A 160 6.51 -4.77 -2.78
CA GLY A 160 6.71 -6.22 -2.65
C GLY A 160 6.58 -6.71 -1.21
N ALA A 161 7.08 -5.93 -0.25
CA ALA A 161 6.93 -6.21 1.19
C ALA A 161 5.46 -6.11 1.65
N VAL A 162 4.63 -5.29 1.00
CA VAL A 162 3.19 -5.22 1.25
C VAL A 162 2.51 -6.54 0.85
N GLY A 163 2.92 -7.15 -0.26
CA GLY A 163 2.45 -8.49 -0.64
C GLY A 163 2.75 -9.55 0.43
N LEU A 164 3.92 -9.47 1.08
CA LEU A 164 4.25 -10.34 2.22
C LEU A 164 3.35 -10.07 3.43
N LEU A 165 3.10 -8.80 3.75
CA LEU A 165 2.20 -8.43 4.84
C LEU A 165 0.78 -8.95 4.57
N LEU A 166 0.24 -8.76 3.37
CA LEU A 166 -1.07 -9.30 3.00
C LEU A 166 -1.13 -10.82 3.20
N SER A 167 -0.09 -11.55 2.78
CA SER A 167 0.01 -13.00 3.01
C SER A 167 -0.04 -13.38 4.50
N ASP A 168 0.60 -12.56 5.36
CA ASP A 168 0.54 -12.75 6.81
C ASP A 168 -0.87 -12.45 7.35
N LEU A 169 -1.56 -11.43 6.82
CA LEU A 169 -2.94 -11.09 7.21
C LEU A 169 -3.93 -12.18 6.79
N TRP A 170 -3.78 -12.78 5.60
CA TRP A 170 -4.60 -13.92 5.18
C TRP A 170 -4.40 -15.11 6.10
N THR A 171 -3.14 -15.44 6.40
CA THR A 171 -2.81 -16.54 7.32
C THR A 171 -3.35 -16.29 8.72
N TRP A 172 -3.24 -15.08 9.24
CA TRP A 172 -3.77 -14.70 10.55
C TRP A 172 -5.30 -14.80 10.61
N TYR A 173 -5.99 -14.40 9.54
CA TYR A 173 -7.45 -14.30 9.54
C TYR A 173 -8.13 -15.67 9.44
N ASP A 174 -7.76 -16.49 8.47
CA ASP A 174 -8.43 -17.77 8.17
C ASP A 174 -7.48 -18.93 7.87
N GLY A 175 -6.17 -18.74 8.04
CA GLY A 175 -5.16 -19.78 7.80
C GLY A 175 -4.74 -19.94 6.35
N THR A 176 -5.19 -19.06 5.44
CA THR A 176 -4.82 -19.10 4.01
C THR A 176 -3.30 -19.01 3.82
N GLN A 177 -2.71 -20.06 3.25
CA GLN A 177 -1.28 -20.13 2.96
C GLN A 177 -1.01 -19.66 1.53
N THR A 178 0.09 -18.93 1.34
CA THR A 178 0.44 -18.34 0.05
C THR A 178 1.90 -18.56 -0.31
N ASN A 179 2.23 -18.49 -1.60
CA ASN A 179 3.62 -18.47 -2.06
C ASN A 179 4.20 -17.06 -1.89
N ARG A 180 5.18 -16.90 -1.00
CA ARG A 180 5.76 -15.60 -0.66
C ARG A 180 6.53 -14.94 -1.82
N THR A 181 7.14 -15.72 -2.71
CA THR A 181 7.79 -15.17 -3.92
C THR A 181 6.74 -14.58 -4.87
N GLN A 182 5.62 -15.24 -5.05
CA GLN A 182 4.51 -14.74 -5.86
C GLN A 182 3.86 -13.51 -5.21
N ALA A 183 3.74 -13.47 -3.88
CA ALA A 183 3.26 -12.31 -3.13
C ALA A 183 4.15 -11.07 -3.34
N ILE A 184 5.47 -11.23 -3.35
CA ILE A 184 6.42 -10.16 -3.69
C ILE A 184 6.21 -9.69 -5.12
N GLY A 185 6.08 -10.62 -6.08
CA GLY A 185 5.79 -10.31 -7.48
C GLY A 185 4.48 -9.57 -7.67
N PHE A 186 3.44 -9.92 -6.88
CA PHE A 186 2.17 -9.20 -6.86
C PHE A 186 2.39 -7.71 -6.54
N GLY A 187 3.04 -7.39 -5.42
CA GLY A 187 3.32 -6.00 -5.06
C GLY A 187 4.21 -5.29 -6.09
N ARG A 188 5.32 -5.92 -6.51
CA ARG A 188 6.23 -5.36 -7.52
C ARG A 188 5.54 -5.09 -8.85
N GLY A 189 4.67 -5.99 -9.31
CA GLY A 189 3.93 -5.82 -10.56
C GLY A 189 3.01 -4.62 -10.53
N LEU A 190 2.26 -4.43 -9.42
CA LEU A 190 1.41 -3.25 -9.22
C LEU A 190 2.25 -1.96 -9.22
N GLN A 191 3.37 -1.95 -8.52
CA GLN A 191 4.25 -0.78 -8.44
C GLN A 191 4.92 -0.46 -9.79
N ALA A 192 5.33 -1.47 -10.55
CA ALA A 192 5.90 -1.28 -11.87
C ALA A 192 4.90 -0.62 -12.84
N VAL A 193 3.63 -1.02 -12.79
CA VAL A 193 2.55 -0.36 -13.55
C VAL A 193 2.33 1.07 -13.07
N ASN A 194 2.43 1.32 -11.77
CA ASN A 194 2.30 2.66 -11.20
C ASN A 194 3.43 3.58 -11.67
N ILE A 195 4.69 3.12 -11.66
CA ILE A 195 5.86 3.82 -12.19
C ILE A 195 5.66 4.16 -13.67
N LEU A 196 5.25 3.19 -14.50
CA LEU A 196 4.96 3.43 -15.92
C LEU A 196 3.90 4.51 -16.13
N ARG A 197 2.81 4.44 -15.39
CA ARG A 197 1.69 5.37 -15.49
C ARG A 197 2.09 6.80 -15.10
N ASN A 198 2.92 6.93 -14.08
CA ASN A 198 3.26 8.22 -13.49
C ASN A 198 4.60 8.77 -14.00
N HIS A 199 5.31 8.07 -14.89
CA HIS A 199 6.68 8.39 -15.30
C HIS A 199 6.87 9.88 -15.70
N THR A 200 5.95 10.43 -16.50
CA THR A 200 6.03 11.86 -16.89
C THR A 200 5.89 12.81 -15.70
N GLU A 201 5.08 12.44 -14.70
CA GLU A 201 4.88 13.24 -13.48
C GLU A 201 6.10 13.13 -12.56
N ASP A 202 6.64 11.94 -12.42
CA ASP A 202 7.85 11.67 -11.61
C ASP A 202 9.06 12.42 -12.16
N LEU A 203 9.25 12.43 -13.48
CA LEU A 203 10.31 13.23 -14.15
C LEU A 203 10.15 14.73 -13.87
N ARG A 204 8.94 15.27 -13.80
CA ARG A 204 8.72 16.69 -13.46
C ARG A 204 9.11 16.99 -12.00
N ARG A 205 9.06 16.00 -11.12
CA ARG A 205 9.54 16.09 -9.72
C ARG A 205 11.04 15.85 -9.61
N GLY A 206 11.74 15.55 -10.72
CA GLY A 206 13.17 15.27 -10.76
C GLY A 206 13.54 13.84 -10.34
N VAL A 207 12.58 12.93 -10.36
CA VAL A 207 12.79 11.50 -10.03
C VAL A 207 12.56 10.64 -11.27
N ASP A 208 13.53 9.78 -11.57
CA ASP A 208 13.39 8.75 -12.61
C ASP A 208 13.57 7.37 -11.97
N PHE A 209 12.49 6.59 -11.96
CA PHE A 209 12.51 5.23 -11.45
C PHE A 209 12.92 4.19 -12.50
N PHE A 210 13.19 4.60 -13.74
CA PHE A 210 13.70 3.67 -14.74
C PHE A 210 15.20 3.44 -14.52
N PRO A 211 15.66 2.19 -14.57
CA PRO A 211 17.08 1.89 -14.61
C PRO A 211 17.79 2.63 -15.76
N GLU A 212 19.07 2.94 -15.57
CA GLU A 212 19.85 3.68 -16.56
C GLU A 212 19.79 2.98 -17.94
N GLY A 213 19.43 3.73 -18.97
CA GLY A 213 19.31 3.23 -20.33
C GLY A 213 18.01 2.47 -20.65
N TRP A 214 17.11 2.30 -19.68
CA TRP A 214 15.83 1.64 -19.94
C TRP A 214 14.86 2.55 -20.68
N SER A 215 14.16 1.96 -21.63
CA SER A 215 12.99 2.53 -22.28
C SER A 215 11.69 2.15 -21.57
N ALA A 216 10.58 2.77 -21.99
CA ALA A 216 9.25 2.34 -21.53
C ALA A 216 8.94 0.87 -21.89
N ALA A 217 9.52 0.34 -22.97
CA ALA A 217 9.36 -1.05 -23.36
C ALA A 217 10.04 -2.00 -22.36
N ASP A 218 11.26 -1.66 -21.90
CA ASP A 218 12.00 -2.44 -20.91
C ASP A 218 11.23 -2.47 -19.57
N MET A 219 10.68 -1.32 -19.16
CA MET A 219 9.88 -1.21 -17.96
C MET A 219 8.54 -1.94 -18.08
N GLN A 220 7.92 -1.97 -19.26
CA GLN A 220 6.73 -2.79 -19.53
C GLN A 220 7.04 -4.28 -19.41
N GLU A 221 8.20 -4.73 -19.92
CA GLU A 221 8.63 -6.12 -19.79
C GLU A 221 8.85 -6.51 -18.31
N TYR A 222 9.50 -5.64 -17.55
CA TYR A 222 9.65 -5.81 -16.10
C TYR A 222 8.28 -5.91 -15.39
N ALA A 223 7.34 -5.03 -15.74
CA ALA A 223 5.99 -5.07 -15.19
C ALA A 223 5.27 -6.38 -15.53
N ARG A 224 5.35 -6.86 -16.78
CA ARG A 224 4.73 -8.12 -17.21
C ARG A 224 5.30 -9.33 -16.48
N ARG A 225 6.62 -9.41 -16.29
CA ARG A 225 7.26 -10.51 -15.54
C ARG A 225 6.76 -10.58 -14.09
N ASN A 226 6.63 -9.44 -13.42
CA ASN A 226 6.12 -9.40 -12.06
C ASN A 226 4.60 -9.64 -12.00
N LEU A 227 3.82 -9.13 -12.97
CA LEU A 227 2.38 -9.41 -13.05
C LEU A 227 2.09 -10.89 -13.35
N ALA A 228 2.97 -11.63 -14.03
CA ALA A 228 2.83 -13.08 -14.18
C ALA A 228 2.94 -13.80 -12.80
N LEU A 229 3.79 -13.30 -11.89
CA LEU A 229 3.82 -13.80 -10.51
C LEU A 229 2.56 -13.40 -9.73
N ALA A 230 2.03 -12.19 -9.98
CA ALA A 230 0.76 -11.75 -9.40
C ALA A 230 -0.42 -12.61 -9.87
N GLU A 231 -0.44 -13.01 -11.13
CA GLU A 231 -1.43 -13.93 -11.67
C GLU A 231 -1.35 -15.31 -11.00
N ALA A 232 -0.14 -15.86 -10.90
CA ALA A 232 0.07 -17.14 -10.21
C ALA A 232 -0.33 -17.07 -8.73
N TYR A 233 -0.05 -15.95 -8.05
CA TYR A 233 -0.50 -15.70 -6.69
C TYR A 233 -2.03 -15.71 -6.60
N THR A 234 -2.70 -14.90 -7.41
CA THR A 234 -4.15 -14.74 -7.40
C THR A 234 -4.85 -16.07 -7.73
N ASN A 235 -4.36 -16.80 -8.73
CA ASN A 235 -4.91 -18.10 -9.13
C ASN A 235 -4.70 -19.21 -8.08
N SER A 236 -3.74 -19.05 -7.17
CA SER A 236 -3.48 -20.02 -6.09
C SER A 236 -4.34 -19.79 -4.85
N LEU A 237 -5.00 -18.63 -4.74
CA LEU A 237 -5.83 -18.29 -3.58
C LEU A 237 -7.14 -19.10 -3.60
N PRO A 238 -7.58 -19.63 -2.44
CA PRO A 238 -8.90 -20.22 -2.33
C PRO A 238 -9.99 -19.15 -2.48
N THR A 239 -11.20 -19.57 -2.85
CA THR A 239 -12.37 -18.69 -2.82
C THR A 239 -12.56 -18.10 -1.42
N GLY A 240 -12.68 -16.78 -1.34
CA GLY A 240 -12.82 -16.07 -0.08
C GLY A 240 -12.18 -14.68 -0.08
N PRO A 241 -12.07 -14.04 1.11
CA PRO A 241 -11.70 -12.63 1.22
C PRO A 241 -10.35 -12.27 0.59
N ALA A 242 -9.35 -13.16 0.65
CA ALA A 242 -8.03 -12.93 0.05
C ALA A 242 -8.12 -12.84 -1.48
N LEU A 243 -8.86 -13.76 -2.11
CA LEU A 243 -9.09 -13.75 -3.56
C LEU A 243 -9.89 -12.52 -3.98
N ASP A 244 -11.01 -12.24 -3.28
CA ASP A 244 -11.89 -11.10 -3.56
C ASP A 244 -11.13 -9.77 -3.51
N PHE A 245 -10.21 -9.63 -2.54
CA PHE A 245 -9.33 -8.47 -2.45
C PHE A 245 -8.35 -8.40 -3.62
N CYS A 246 -7.61 -9.48 -3.89
CA CYS A 246 -6.48 -9.47 -4.84
C CYS A 246 -6.92 -9.33 -6.30
N GLN A 247 -8.06 -9.87 -6.68
CA GLN A 247 -8.56 -9.81 -8.06
C GLN A 247 -8.74 -8.38 -8.58
N ILE A 248 -9.19 -7.45 -7.73
CA ILE A 248 -9.50 -6.07 -8.15
C ILE A 248 -8.23 -5.30 -8.56
N PRO A 249 -7.22 -5.11 -7.69
CA PRO A 249 -6.01 -4.40 -8.07
C PRO A 249 -5.23 -5.12 -9.18
N PHE A 250 -5.25 -6.45 -9.21
CA PHE A 250 -4.65 -7.25 -10.29
C PHE A 250 -5.28 -6.94 -11.66
N THR A 251 -6.62 -7.00 -11.75
CA THR A 251 -7.36 -6.70 -12.99
C THR A 251 -7.12 -5.26 -13.46
N LEU A 252 -7.09 -4.31 -12.53
CA LEU A 252 -6.83 -2.91 -12.85
C LEU A 252 -5.38 -2.67 -13.30
N ALA A 253 -4.40 -3.41 -12.76
CA ALA A 253 -3.02 -3.31 -13.18
C ALA A 253 -2.83 -3.80 -14.63
N TYR A 254 -3.38 -4.95 -14.99
CA TYR A 254 -3.35 -5.43 -16.37
C TYR A 254 -4.07 -4.46 -17.32
N GLY A 255 -5.28 -4.02 -16.97
CA GLY A 255 -6.02 -3.06 -17.77
C GLY A 255 -5.25 -1.74 -17.96
N THR A 256 -4.52 -1.29 -16.94
CA THR A 256 -3.68 -0.08 -17.04
C THR A 256 -2.49 -0.33 -17.97
N LEU A 257 -1.81 -1.47 -17.82
CA LEU A 257 -0.67 -1.82 -18.68
C LEU A 257 -1.08 -1.93 -20.15
N ASP A 258 -2.23 -2.54 -20.43
CA ASP A 258 -2.78 -2.63 -21.79
C ASP A 258 -3.18 -1.25 -22.34
N ALA A 259 -3.77 -0.39 -21.51
CA ALA A 259 -4.10 0.98 -21.91
C ALA A 259 -2.84 1.78 -22.30
N LEU A 260 -1.78 1.68 -21.48
CA LEU A 260 -0.48 2.31 -21.76
C LEU A 260 0.16 1.77 -23.05
N ALA A 261 0.13 0.45 -23.26
CA ALA A 261 0.63 -0.18 -24.48
C ALA A 261 -0.13 0.27 -25.74
N ASN A 262 -1.40 0.65 -25.60
CA ASN A 262 -2.24 1.20 -26.68
C ASN A 262 -2.19 2.75 -26.77
N GLY A 263 -1.21 3.40 -26.14
CA GLY A 263 -0.97 4.85 -26.22
C GLY A 263 -1.94 5.70 -25.38
N LYS A 264 -2.69 5.12 -24.44
CA LYS A 264 -3.49 5.88 -23.48
C LYS A 264 -2.60 6.22 -22.28
N GLU A 265 -2.79 7.41 -21.68
CA GLU A 265 -2.07 7.79 -20.46
C GLU A 265 -2.56 7.07 -19.20
N LYS A 266 -3.86 6.73 -19.15
CA LYS A 266 -4.50 6.06 -18.00
C LYS A 266 -5.83 5.44 -18.39
N LEU A 267 -6.34 4.56 -17.53
CA LEU A 267 -7.72 4.09 -17.59
C LEU A 267 -8.71 5.24 -17.30
N SER A 268 -9.76 5.34 -18.09
CA SER A 268 -10.90 6.21 -17.76
C SER A 268 -11.73 5.62 -16.62
N ARG A 269 -12.59 6.44 -16.01
CA ARG A 269 -13.53 5.95 -14.97
C ARG A 269 -14.47 4.87 -15.51
N SER A 270 -14.89 4.99 -16.76
CA SER A 270 -15.74 3.99 -17.44
C SER A 270 -14.98 2.68 -17.68
N ASP A 271 -13.68 2.74 -18.04
CA ASP A 271 -12.85 1.54 -18.21
C ASP A 271 -12.70 0.79 -16.89
N VAL A 272 -12.39 1.51 -15.78
CA VAL A 272 -12.30 0.93 -14.43
C VAL A 272 -13.61 0.26 -14.03
N PHE A 273 -14.74 0.94 -14.23
CA PHE A 273 -16.05 0.39 -13.88
C PHE A 273 -16.40 -0.86 -14.71
N ALA A 274 -16.08 -0.84 -16.00
CA ALA A 274 -16.31 -1.98 -16.89
C ALA A 274 -15.47 -3.21 -16.47
N LEU A 275 -14.19 -3.02 -16.14
CA LEU A 275 -13.30 -4.09 -15.68
C LEU A 275 -13.81 -4.71 -14.36
N ILE A 276 -14.17 -3.89 -13.38
CA ILE A 276 -14.70 -4.38 -12.10
C ILE A 276 -16.04 -5.11 -12.30
N LYS A 277 -16.93 -4.58 -13.13
CA LYS A 277 -18.19 -5.25 -13.44
C LYS A 277 -17.98 -6.61 -14.10
N GLN A 278 -17.07 -6.69 -15.09
CA GLN A 278 -16.75 -7.94 -15.75
C GLN A 278 -16.22 -8.99 -14.75
N LEU A 279 -15.37 -8.57 -13.80
CA LEU A 279 -14.86 -9.44 -12.74
C LEU A 279 -15.99 -10.01 -11.87
N ILE A 280 -16.93 -9.15 -11.45
CA ILE A 280 -18.10 -9.57 -10.65
C ILE A 280 -18.98 -10.54 -11.42
N ASP A 281 -19.28 -10.25 -12.70
CA ASP A 281 -20.14 -11.08 -13.55
C ASP A 281 -19.52 -12.48 -13.81
N VAL A 282 -18.19 -12.59 -13.85
CA VAL A 282 -17.47 -13.87 -13.97
C VAL A 282 -17.60 -14.69 -12.67
N ASN A 283 -17.40 -14.04 -11.52
CA ASN A 283 -17.46 -14.72 -10.21
C ASN A 283 -18.88 -15.22 -9.89
N VAL A 284 -19.92 -14.46 -10.25
CA VAL A 284 -21.31 -14.89 -10.07
C VAL A 284 -21.69 -16.09 -10.96
N LYS A 285 -21.05 -16.28 -12.11
CA LYS A 285 -21.30 -17.44 -12.99
C LYS A 285 -20.52 -18.68 -12.57
N ALA A 286 -19.48 -18.54 -11.78
CA ALA A 286 -18.63 -19.63 -11.30
C ALA A 286 -19.05 -20.18 -9.92
N SER A 287 -19.97 -19.49 -9.23
CA SER A 287 -20.62 -19.87 -7.95
C SER A 287 -21.91 -20.64 -8.20
#